data_947e8b2089f92b95c698415266dd5a68
#
_entry.id   947e8b2089f92b95c698415266dd5a68
#
_cell.length_a   1.000
_cell.length_b   1.000
_cell.length_c   1.000
_cell.angle_alpha   90.00
_cell.angle_beta   90.00
_cell.angle_gamma   90.00
#
_symmetry.space_group_name_H-M   'P 1'
#
loop_
_entity.id
_entity.type
_entity.pdbx_description
1 polymer ?
#
loop_
_entity_poly.entity_id
_entity_poly.type
_entity_poly.pdbx_seq_one_letter_code
_entity_poly.pdbx_strand_id
1 'polypeptide(L)'
;KSNSDFRGTQINKLIDKFVKYSDNYYSFKSLGRFNYLSLLSHVDIIVGNSSSGIIEAPSLKISSINIGDRQKGRVRSKSTIDCRAEKFSIIKAIKKSQNANFKKVAHKVRNPYQKNKTSLNIVRKLERINTDKLLHKRFYSQ
;
A
#
# COMPACT_ATOMS: atom_id res chain seq x y z
N LYS A 1 4.68 -13.77 -0.19
CA LYS A 1 5.34 -14.06 1.09
C LYS A 1 5.97 -12.80 1.66
N SER A 2 6.19 -12.74 2.98
CA SER A 2 6.79 -11.57 3.61
C SER A 2 8.26 -11.40 3.20
N ASN A 3 8.74 -10.16 3.24
CA ASN A 3 10.15 -9.82 3.01
C ASN A 3 11.03 -10.29 4.18
N SER A 4 12.33 -9.97 4.13
CA SER A 4 13.33 -10.31 5.15
C SER A 4 13.16 -9.54 6.47
N ASP A 5 11.96 -9.02 6.76
CA ASP A 5 11.63 -8.34 7.99
C ASP A 5 11.72 -9.28 9.21
N PHE A 6 11.88 -8.71 10.40
CA PHE A 6 11.88 -9.44 11.66
C PHE A 6 10.67 -10.39 11.74
N ARG A 7 10.91 -11.67 12.04
CA ARG A 7 9.92 -12.78 12.01
C ARG A 7 9.34 -13.14 10.64
N GLY A 8 9.88 -12.63 9.53
CA GLY A 8 9.40 -12.95 8.18
C GLY A 8 9.39 -14.45 7.89
N THR A 9 10.40 -15.20 8.37
CA THR A 9 10.46 -16.67 8.23
C THR A 9 9.30 -17.38 8.95
N GLN A 10 8.91 -16.91 10.14
CA GLN A 10 7.77 -17.47 10.88
C GLN A 10 6.45 -17.22 10.15
N ILE A 11 6.26 -15.99 9.65
CA ILE A 11 5.08 -15.61 8.85
C ILE A 11 5.00 -16.48 7.59
N ASN A 12 6.11 -16.70 6.89
CA ASN A 12 6.14 -17.52 5.69
C ASN A 12 5.76 -18.99 5.97
N LYS A 13 6.24 -19.57 7.09
CA LYS A 13 5.82 -20.91 7.52
C LYS A 13 4.32 -21.00 7.80
N LEU A 14 3.74 -19.97 8.44
CA LEU A 14 2.29 -19.89 8.69
C LEU A 14 1.49 -19.78 7.39
N ILE A 15 1.95 -18.96 6.44
CA ILE A 15 1.34 -18.82 5.11
C ILE A 15 1.36 -20.19 4.39
N ASP A 16 2.53 -20.86 4.36
CA ASP A 16 2.67 -22.16 3.69
C ASP A 16 1.77 -23.24 4.31
N LYS A 17 1.59 -23.20 5.64
CA LYS A 17 0.64 -24.06 6.33
C LYS A 17 -0.80 -23.72 5.94
N PHE A 18 -1.14 -22.42 5.92
CA PHE A 18 -2.52 -21.97 5.67
C PHE A 18 -2.99 -22.28 4.24
N VAL A 19 -2.13 -22.08 3.25
CA VAL A 19 -2.44 -22.37 1.83
C VAL A 19 -2.80 -23.84 1.59
N LYS A 20 -2.31 -24.77 2.43
CA LYS A 20 -2.64 -26.18 2.33
C LYS A 20 -4.08 -26.54 2.74
N TYR A 21 -4.80 -25.64 3.40
CA TYR A 21 -6.17 -25.93 3.86
C TYR A 21 -7.24 -25.78 2.78
N SER A 22 -6.95 -25.16 1.65
CA SER A 22 -7.94 -24.95 0.59
C SER A 22 -7.27 -24.63 -0.75
N ASP A 23 -7.80 -25.18 -1.81
CA ASP A 23 -7.37 -24.88 -3.20
C ASP A 23 -7.65 -23.45 -3.63
N ASN A 24 -8.42 -22.71 -2.82
CA ASN A 24 -8.70 -21.28 -3.06
C ASN A 24 -7.63 -20.35 -2.47
N TYR A 25 -6.59 -20.87 -1.81
CA TYR A 25 -5.51 -20.10 -1.21
C TYR A 25 -4.22 -20.26 -1.99
N TYR A 26 -3.63 -19.15 -2.39
CA TYR A 26 -2.40 -19.12 -3.18
C TYR A 26 -1.32 -18.30 -2.48
N SER A 27 -0.06 -18.75 -2.54
CA SER A 27 1.07 -17.98 -2.05
C SER A 27 2.16 -17.87 -3.10
N PHE A 28 2.72 -16.68 -3.23
CA PHE A 28 3.81 -16.40 -4.16
C PHE A 28 5.02 -15.86 -3.38
N LYS A 29 6.21 -16.30 -3.75
CA LYS A 29 7.45 -15.72 -3.20
C LYS A 29 7.62 -14.27 -3.69
N SER A 30 7.42 -14.07 -4.98
CA SER A 30 7.36 -12.77 -5.63
C SER A 30 6.58 -12.92 -6.94
N LEU A 31 5.80 -11.92 -7.29
CA LEU A 31 5.11 -11.83 -8.58
C LEU A 31 5.85 -10.93 -9.57
N GLY A 32 6.85 -10.18 -9.08
CA GLY A 32 7.38 -9.06 -9.83
C GLY A 32 6.36 -7.92 -9.97
N ARG A 33 6.81 -6.76 -10.42
CA ARG A 33 5.98 -5.55 -10.43
C ARG A 33 4.78 -5.68 -11.38
N PHE A 34 5.01 -6.16 -12.58
CA PHE A 34 3.97 -6.22 -13.61
C PHE A 34 2.82 -7.15 -13.21
N ASN A 35 3.14 -8.41 -12.87
CA ASN A 35 2.12 -9.39 -12.48
C ASN A 35 1.43 -9.00 -11.18
N TYR A 36 2.16 -8.38 -10.24
CA TYR A 36 1.58 -7.88 -9.01
C TYR A 36 0.52 -6.80 -9.26
N LEU A 37 0.81 -5.80 -10.08
CA LEU A 37 -0.14 -4.73 -10.40
C LEU A 37 -1.32 -5.25 -11.23
N SER A 38 -1.07 -6.20 -12.13
CA SER A 38 -2.12 -6.88 -12.88
C SER A 38 -3.05 -7.67 -11.94
N LEU A 39 -2.50 -8.48 -11.04
CA LEU A 39 -3.31 -9.18 -10.03
C LEU A 39 -4.09 -8.19 -9.16
N LEU A 40 -3.41 -7.13 -8.71
CA LEU A 40 -4.02 -6.12 -7.85
C LEU A 40 -5.22 -5.44 -8.50
N SER A 41 -5.23 -5.27 -9.83
CA SER A 41 -6.38 -4.69 -10.54
C SER A 41 -7.62 -5.60 -10.63
N HIS A 42 -7.48 -6.88 -10.26
CA HIS A 42 -8.56 -7.88 -10.30
C HIS A 42 -9.04 -8.32 -8.91
N VAL A 43 -8.50 -7.75 -7.84
CA VAL A 43 -8.93 -8.06 -6.47
C VAL A 43 -9.90 -7.00 -5.94
N ASP A 44 -10.78 -7.40 -5.03
CA ASP A 44 -11.72 -6.48 -4.36
C ASP A 44 -11.03 -5.63 -3.28
N ILE A 45 -10.01 -6.17 -2.64
CA ILE A 45 -9.41 -5.58 -1.46
C ILE A 45 -7.95 -6.04 -1.29
N ILE A 46 -7.10 -5.13 -0.82
CA ILE A 46 -5.76 -5.45 -0.33
C ILE A 46 -5.71 -5.31 1.19
N VAL A 47 -5.14 -6.28 1.87
CA VAL A 47 -5.04 -6.33 3.35
C VAL A 47 -3.59 -6.51 3.76
N GLY A 48 -3.08 -5.64 4.62
CA GLY A 48 -1.72 -5.75 5.15
C GLY A 48 -1.15 -4.42 5.60
N ASN A 49 0.17 -4.38 5.79
CA ASN A 49 0.91 -3.20 6.20
C ASN A 49 1.87 -2.67 5.11
N SER A 50 1.69 -3.12 3.87
CA SER A 50 2.50 -2.69 2.74
C SER A 50 2.13 -1.27 2.30
N SER A 51 3.13 -0.50 1.86
CA SER A 51 2.90 0.81 1.24
C SER A 51 2.05 0.74 -0.03
N SER A 52 2.00 -0.41 -0.69
CA SER A 52 1.19 -0.64 -1.88
C SER A 52 -0.30 -0.36 -1.65
N GLY A 53 -0.84 -0.74 -0.48
CA GLY A 53 -2.21 -0.43 -0.11
C GLY A 53 -2.53 1.07 -0.02
N ILE A 54 -1.50 1.91 0.09
CA ILE A 54 -1.64 3.37 0.21
C ILE A 54 -1.26 4.08 -1.09
N ILE A 55 -0.25 3.58 -1.79
CA ILE A 55 0.34 4.25 -2.96
C ILE A 55 -0.29 3.74 -4.27
N GLU A 56 -0.42 2.42 -4.45
CA GLU A 56 -0.90 1.83 -5.70
C GLU A 56 -2.41 1.57 -5.70
N ALA A 57 -2.95 0.99 -4.63
CA ALA A 57 -4.36 0.60 -4.55
C ALA A 57 -5.36 1.72 -4.90
N PRO A 58 -5.18 2.99 -4.48
CA PRO A 58 -6.11 4.07 -4.85
C PRO A 58 -6.13 4.37 -6.35
N SER A 59 -5.02 4.17 -7.07
CA SER A 59 -4.98 4.34 -8.53
C SER A 59 -5.77 3.27 -9.26
N LEU A 60 -5.85 2.07 -8.68
CA LEU A 60 -6.61 0.94 -9.20
C LEU A 60 -8.06 0.93 -8.69
N LYS A 61 -8.47 1.93 -7.90
CA LYS A 61 -9.83 2.10 -7.36
C LYS A 61 -10.28 0.96 -6.46
N ILE A 62 -9.36 0.25 -5.82
CA ILE A 62 -9.64 -0.84 -4.90
C ILE A 62 -9.53 -0.39 -3.44
N SER A 63 -10.27 -1.06 -2.57
CA SER A 63 -10.21 -0.84 -1.14
C SER A 63 -8.91 -1.38 -0.55
N SER A 64 -8.35 -0.69 0.45
CA SER A 64 -7.20 -1.18 1.19
C SER A 64 -7.44 -1.15 2.69
N ILE A 65 -6.94 -2.17 3.39
CA ILE A 65 -6.91 -2.22 4.85
C ILE A 65 -5.45 -2.18 5.29
N ASN A 66 -5.08 -1.08 5.95
CA ASN A 66 -3.75 -0.88 6.50
C ASN A 66 -3.74 -1.34 7.96
N ILE A 67 -2.96 -2.37 8.27
CA ILE A 67 -2.87 -2.97 9.60
C ILE A 67 -1.67 -2.41 10.35
N GLY A 68 -1.94 -1.83 11.53
CA GLY A 68 -0.90 -1.30 12.42
C GLY A 68 -0.25 0.00 11.93
N ASP A 69 0.88 0.37 12.54
CA ASP A 69 1.45 1.71 12.48
C ASP A 69 2.61 1.89 11.48
N ARG A 70 3.01 0.82 10.77
CA ARG A 70 4.16 0.87 9.83
C ARG A 70 4.05 2.01 8.81
N GLN A 71 2.83 2.37 8.43
CA GLN A 71 2.57 3.42 7.45
C GLN A 71 2.12 4.75 8.09
N LYS A 72 2.34 4.94 9.40
CA LYS A 72 2.01 6.18 10.11
C LYS A 72 2.68 7.39 9.43
N GLY A 73 1.99 8.53 9.41
CA GLY A 73 2.47 9.76 8.77
C GLY A 73 2.26 9.86 7.25
N ARG A 74 1.92 8.78 6.55
CA ARG A 74 1.60 8.84 5.12
C ARG A 74 0.19 9.36 4.88
N VAL A 75 0.00 10.14 3.83
CA VAL A 75 -1.34 10.60 3.39
C VAL A 75 -2.20 9.39 3.00
N ARG A 76 -3.47 9.40 3.38
CA ARG A 76 -4.44 8.33 3.07
C ARG A 76 -5.41 8.75 2.00
N SER A 77 -5.73 7.84 1.10
CA SER A 77 -6.92 7.93 0.27
C SER A 77 -8.16 7.55 1.09
N LYS A 78 -9.32 8.05 0.71
CA LYS A 78 -10.62 7.64 1.31
C LYS A 78 -10.95 6.15 1.06
N SER A 79 -10.22 5.46 0.18
CA SER A 79 -10.32 4.01 -0.03
C SER A 79 -9.50 3.19 0.96
N THR A 80 -8.75 3.82 1.88
CA THR A 80 -7.92 3.14 2.88
C THR A 80 -8.61 3.14 4.23
N ILE A 81 -8.66 1.98 4.87
CA ILE A 81 -9.14 1.79 6.25
C ILE A 81 -7.93 1.42 7.11
N ASP A 82 -7.59 2.26 8.10
CA ASP A 82 -6.60 1.89 9.10
C ASP A 82 -7.26 1.04 10.20
N CYS A 83 -6.57 0.01 10.66
CA CYS A 83 -7.01 -0.82 11.79
C CYS A 83 -5.84 -1.31 12.64
N ARG A 84 -6.13 -1.67 13.89
CA ARG A 84 -5.15 -2.29 14.78
C ARG A 84 -4.82 -3.71 14.33
N ALA A 85 -3.63 -4.21 14.70
CA ALA A 85 -3.18 -5.58 14.44
C ALA A 85 -3.89 -6.58 15.39
N GLU A 86 -5.21 -6.54 15.44
CA GLU A 86 -6.07 -7.35 16.29
C GLU A 86 -7.16 -8.01 15.45
N LYS A 87 -7.47 -9.27 15.72
CA LYS A 87 -8.43 -10.07 14.95
C LYS A 87 -9.76 -9.35 14.70
N PHE A 88 -10.38 -8.84 15.76
CA PHE A 88 -11.68 -8.18 15.65
C PHE A 88 -11.62 -6.86 14.87
N SER A 89 -10.55 -6.09 15.05
CA SER A 89 -10.31 -4.85 14.31
C SER A 89 -10.17 -5.10 12.81
N ILE A 90 -9.42 -6.15 12.44
CA ILE A 90 -9.22 -6.56 11.04
C ILE A 90 -10.55 -7.04 10.44
N ILE A 91 -11.30 -7.90 11.12
CA ILE A 91 -12.61 -8.40 10.65
C ILE A 91 -13.58 -7.23 10.44
N LYS A 92 -13.63 -6.28 11.38
CA LYS A 92 -14.48 -5.08 11.26
C LYS A 92 -14.09 -4.23 10.04
N ALA A 93 -12.79 -4.07 9.79
CA ALA A 93 -12.29 -3.34 8.62
C ALA A 93 -12.65 -4.06 7.31
N ILE A 94 -12.53 -5.40 7.26
CA ILE A 94 -12.92 -6.21 6.09
C ILE A 94 -14.43 -6.04 5.82
N LYS A 95 -15.29 -6.20 6.82
CA LYS A 95 -16.74 -6.00 6.67
C LYS A 95 -17.07 -4.58 6.17
N LYS A 96 -16.38 -3.56 6.70
CA LYS A 96 -16.54 -2.18 6.25
C LYS A 96 -16.14 -2.00 4.79
N SER A 97 -15.04 -2.60 4.35
CA SER A 97 -14.56 -2.48 2.96
C SER A 97 -15.49 -3.16 1.95
N GLN A 98 -16.24 -4.17 2.37
CA GLN A 98 -17.22 -4.88 1.54
C GLN A 98 -18.56 -4.14 1.42
N ASN A 99 -18.81 -3.13 2.26
CA ASN A 99 -20.04 -2.34 2.20
C ASN A 99 -20.16 -1.59 0.86
N ALA A 100 -21.35 -1.63 0.26
CA ALA A 100 -21.61 -1.04 -1.06
C ALA A 100 -21.27 0.47 -1.11
N ASN A 101 -21.59 1.21 -0.04
CA ASN A 101 -21.27 2.63 0.04
C ASN A 101 -19.77 2.87 0.09
N PHE A 102 -19.01 2.06 0.84
CA PHE A 102 -17.56 2.17 0.87
C PHE A 102 -16.92 1.82 -0.48
N LYS A 103 -17.40 0.75 -1.15
CA LYS A 103 -16.96 0.41 -2.51
C LYS A 103 -17.19 1.57 -3.49
N LYS A 104 -18.37 2.21 -3.47
CA LYS A 104 -18.65 3.41 -4.28
C LYS A 104 -17.67 4.55 -4.01
N VAL A 105 -17.30 4.76 -2.73
CA VAL A 105 -16.28 5.76 -2.36
C VAL A 105 -14.92 5.36 -2.93
N ALA A 106 -14.49 4.11 -2.75
CA ALA A 106 -13.19 3.60 -3.25
C ALA A 106 -13.06 3.75 -4.77
N HIS A 107 -14.13 3.50 -5.53
CA HIS A 107 -14.13 3.70 -6.99
C HIS A 107 -13.99 5.16 -7.43
N LYS A 108 -14.42 6.11 -6.62
CA LYS A 108 -14.41 7.55 -6.94
C LYS A 108 -13.19 8.30 -6.40
N VAL A 109 -12.32 7.68 -5.60
CA VAL A 109 -11.19 8.38 -5.00
C VAL A 109 -10.19 8.88 -6.03
N ARG A 110 -9.56 9.99 -5.73
CA ARG A 110 -8.35 10.45 -6.38
C ARG A 110 -7.15 10.00 -5.54
N ASN A 111 -6.17 9.38 -6.18
CA ASN A 111 -4.95 8.97 -5.49
C ASN A 111 -4.12 10.20 -5.11
N PRO A 112 -3.84 10.45 -3.82
CA PRO A 112 -3.05 11.62 -3.40
C PRO A 112 -1.60 11.57 -3.88
N TYR A 113 -1.09 10.38 -4.23
CA TYR A 113 0.26 10.18 -4.74
C TYR A 113 0.37 10.25 -6.26
N GLN A 114 -0.76 10.33 -6.96
CA GLN A 114 -0.77 10.38 -8.43
C GLN A 114 -0.69 11.83 -8.91
N LYS A 115 0.37 12.14 -9.64
CA LYS A 115 0.55 13.41 -10.36
C LYS A 115 0.88 13.14 -11.82
N ASN A 116 0.32 13.94 -12.71
CA ASN A 116 0.64 13.84 -14.14
C ASN A 116 2.05 14.37 -14.39
N LYS A 117 2.74 13.75 -15.36
CA LYS A 117 4.07 14.18 -15.84
C LYS A 117 5.12 14.28 -14.73
N THR A 118 5.08 13.38 -13.74
CA THR A 118 5.97 13.44 -12.56
C THR A 118 7.44 13.49 -12.96
N SER A 119 7.89 12.60 -13.87
CA SER A 119 9.28 12.55 -14.32
C SER A 119 9.69 13.87 -14.99
N LEU A 120 8.86 14.40 -15.88
CA LEU A 120 9.12 15.69 -16.54
C LEU A 120 9.19 16.85 -15.54
N ASN A 121 8.31 16.85 -14.53
CA ASN A 121 8.33 17.88 -13.50
C ASN A 121 9.56 17.78 -12.60
N ILE A 122 10.06 16.56 -12.34
CA ILE A 122 11.32 16.35 -11.61
C ILE A 122 12.49 16.89 -12.44
N VAL A 123 12.61 16.51 -13.71
CA VAL A 123 13.68 17.00 -14.61
C VAL A 123 13.68 18.52 -14.66
N ARG A 124 12.54 19.14 -14.95
CA ARG A 124 12.43 20.60 -14.99
C ARG A 124 12.81 21.28 -13.65
N LYS A 125 12.54 20.62 -12.53
CA LYS A 125 12.95 21.15 -11.23
C LYS A 125 14.45 21.03 -11.03
N LEU A 126 15.05 19.91 -11.43
CA LEU A 126 16.50 19.69 -11.35
C LEU A 126 17.27 20.66 -12.24
N GLU A 127 16.80 20.91 -13.47
CA GLU A 127 17.41 21.89 -14.42
C GLU A 127 17.43 23.32 -13.86
N ARG A 128 16.51 23.66 -12.95
CA ARG A 128 16.36 25.01 -12.37
C ARG A 128 17.01 25.16 -10.98
N ILE A 129 17.50 24.07 -10.39
CA ILE A 129 18.14 24.12 -9.07
C ILE A 129 19.54 24.71 -9.22
N ASN A 130 19.82 25.78 -8.48
CA ASN A 130 21.18 26.24 -8.28
C ASN A 130 21.90 25.28 -7.34
N THR A 131 22.89 24.55 -7.84
CA THR A 131 23.65 23.53 -7.11
C THR A 131 24.68 24.12 -6.15
N ASP A 132 25.13 25.38 -6.35
CA ASP A 132 26.18 26.01 -5.53
C ASP A 132 25.77 26.16 -4.05
N LYS A 133 24.46 26.27 -3.80
CA LYS A 133 23.89 26.39 -2.46
C LYS A 133 23.53 25.06 -1.81
N LEU A 134 23.65 23.92 -2.50
CA LEU A 134 23.26 22.62 -2.01
C LEU A 134 24.39 21.87 -1.29
N LEU A 135 25.63 22.29 -1.48
CA LEU A 135 26.82 21.65 -0.87
C LEU A 135 26.89 21.82 0.66
N HIS A 136 26.26 22.84 1.22
CA HIS A 136 26.23 23.07 2.65
C HIS A 136 24.82 22.83 3.22
N LYS A 137 24.57 21.63 3.71
CA LYS A 137 23.35 21.35 4.49
C LYS A 137 23.38 22.14 5.80
N ARG A 138 22.44 23.05 5.97
CA ARG A 138 22.12 23.61 7.28
C ARG A 138 21.04 22.75 7.93
N PHE A 139 21.26 22.35 9.18
CA PHE A 139 20.20 21.74 9.96
C PHE A 139 19.10 22.77 10.20
N TYR A 140 17.86 22.37 10.01
CA TYR A 140 16.71 23.20 10.36
C TYR A 140 16.64 23.24 11.88
N SER A 141 17.02 24.36 12.50
CA SER A 141 16.73 24.66 13.89
C SER A 141 15.40 25.40 13.94
N GLN A 142 14.43 24.81 14.65
CA GLN A 142 13.18 25.48 15.00
C GLN A 142 13.46 26.55 16.02
#